data_0410fc75e0495f9b3e0867f894f7f1da
#
_entry.id   0410fc75e0495f9b3e0867f894f7f1da
#
_cell.length_a   1.000
_cell.length_b   1.000
_cell.length_c   1.000
_cell.angle_alpha   90.00
_cell.angle_beta   90.00
_cell.angle_gamma   90.00
#
_symmetry.space_group_name_H-M   'P 1'
#
loop_
_entity.id
_entity.type
_entity.pdbx_description
1 polymer ?
#
loop_
_entity_poly.entity_id
_entity_poly.type
_entity_poly.pdbx_seq_one_letter_code
_entity_poly.pdbx_strand_id
1 'polypeptide(L)'
;MNRTLYTVQRAFVALLALGALSSCYKDDSTRVTRPLQVVEPTTQLQELYEVEFGAPLEIEAPTYRLTNGATVTPTIEWEVDYKKVATGNKLVYKATSSSDYGVHVARLKMETPDGIYYHRFRIRVNFKYRDGLYALTQQEGKLALGYYPFGEASHVVTDVFTEGKLDRDLTGTPKVLDAYTHTTGAGVTTNYLFVGGDTWAYRLNADSIKPIGGRMNFNGHPMQAHAFSPTDINEYIIAEGKLYTLGLLTSLPRLLNDNRLKSAFANKLPVLAPELKTWRASNLQGGLIAFDQTTGTPIIMELSNTGNKVHLLKATYTSSDDAGESTTGNPFEGSSLVALSANASAPSHVAILTHSAQGSYKLAVIDPGLFLSAKKEEKSYPLQVITYKGTDTPTQLALRPEHNSAYVAAANKVYLYDLQRQVQTAPEAYITLGAGETIQRMILEGGTRLYIATYDGSASAVYSYDVSGSTAKQLWRDTSLGKVVQLVYRAPR
;
A
#
# COMPACT_ATOMS: atom_id res chain seq x y z
N MET A 1 -7.97 -51.25 88.27
CA MET A 1 -7.48 -49.86 88.17
C MET A 1 -7.59 -49.24 86.77
N ASN A 2 -8.38 -49.86 85.79
CA ASN A 2 -8.45 -49.37 84.40
C ASN A 2 -9.78 -48.78 83.93
N ARG A 3 -10.84 -48.84 84.81
CA ARG A 3 -12.15 -48.25 84.35
C ARG A 3 -12.29 -46.76 84.66
N THR A 4 -11.66 -46.28 85.68
CA THR A 4 -11.72 -44.85 86.07
C THR A 4 -10.92 -43.97 85.10
N LEU A 5 -9.82 -44.45 84.60
CA LEU A 5 -8.97 -43.70 83.64
C LEU A 5 -9.69 -43.47 82.30
N TYR A 6 -10.46 -44.44 81.82
CA TYR A 6 -11.23 -44.35 80.59
C TYR A 6 -12.39 -43.34 80.65
N THR A 7 -13.00 -43.25 81.90
CA THR A 7 -14.10 -42.31 82.09
C THR A 7 -13.63 -40.86 82.16
N VAL A 8 -12.47 -40.63 82.75
CA VAL A 8 -11.85 -39.28 82.84
C VAL A 8 -11.37 -38.86 81.45
N GLN A 9 -10.78 -39.76 80.69
CA GLN A 9 -10.34 -39.42 79.31
C GLN A 9 -11.54 -39.12 78.40
N ARG A 10 -12.65 -39.81 78.45
CA ARG A 10 -13.88 -39.53 77.74
C ARG A 10 -14.52 -38.21 78.12
N ALA A 11 -14.51 -37.90 79.45
CA ALA A 11 -15.02 -36.63 79.96
C ALA A 11 -14.15 -35.45 79.46
N PHE A 12 -12.83 -35.60 79.42
CA PHE A 12 -11.91 -34.59 78.91
C PHE A 12 -12.01 -34.32 77.39
N VAL A 13 -12.19 -35.41 76.61
CA VAL A 13 -12.44 -35.29 75.19
C VAL A 13 -13.81 -34.69 74.91
N ALA A 14 -14.82 -34.98 75.66
CA ALA A 14 -16.14 -34.38 75.57
C ALA A 14 -16.12 -32.86 75.97
N LEU A 15 -15.35 -32.49 77.00
CA LEU A 15 -15.17 -31.09 77.36
C LEU A 15 -14.38 -30.29 76.33
N LEU A 16 -13.35 -30.90 75.69
CA LEU A 16 -12.60 -30.30 74.60
C LEU A 16 -13.48 -30.15 73.36
N ALA A 17 -14.33 -31.11 73.05
CA ALA A 17 -15.27 -31.06 71.93
C ALA A 17 -16.36 -29.97 72.20
N LEU A 18 -16.86 -29.82 73.40
CA LEU A 18 -17.79 -28.76 73.80
C LEU A 18 -17.12 -27.36 73.82
N GLY A 19 -15.84 -27.28 74.17
CA GLY A 19 -15.05 -26.06 74.03
C GLY A 19 -14.76 -25.63 72.62
N ALA A 20 -14.59 -26.61 71.69
CA ALA A 20 -14.43 -26.36 70.26
C ALA A 20 -15.75 -25.92 69.60
N LEU A 21 -16.90 -26.32 70.16
CA LEU A 21 -18.20 -25.90 69.62
C LEU A 21 -18.67 -24.55 70.21
N SER A 22 -18.08 -24.06 71.30
CA SER A 22 -18.35 -22.73 71.84
C SER A 22 -17.39 -21.65 71.27
N SER A 23 -16.46 -21.99 70.44
CA SER A 23 -15.84 -21.03 69.58
C SER A 23 -16.90 -20.61 68.51
N CYS A 24 -18.01 -20.06 69.02
CA CYS A 24 -18.82 -19.19 68.17
C CYS A 24 -17.89 -18.13 67.67
N TYR A 25 -17.41 -18.38 66.52
CA TYR A 25 -16.93 -17.36 65.58
C TYR A 25 -18.01 -16.28 65.66
N LYS A 26 -17.74 -15.17 66.33
CA LYS A 26 -18.57 -14.00 66.18
C LYS A 26 -18.57 -13.74 64.67
N ASP A 27 -19.61 -14.19 64.04
CA ASP A 27 -19.85 -13.85 62.66
C ASP A 27 -20.16 -12.36 62.64
N ASP A 28 -19.09 -11.56 62.52
CA ASP A 28 -19.23 -10.13 62.33
C ASP A 28 -19.85 -9.80 60.97
N SER A 29 -20.16 -10.83 60.17
CA SER A 29 -20.88 -10.68 58.91
C SER A 29 -22.35 -10.23 59.09
N THR A 30 -22.91 -10.39 60.31
CA THR A 30 -24.23 -9.87 60.66
C THR A 30 -24.22 -8.45 61.24
N ARG A 31 -23.04 -7.83 61.42
CA ARG A 31 -22.99 -6.40 61.69
C ARG A 31 -23.62 -5.70 60.50
N VAL A 32 -24.52 -4.75 60.77
CA VAL A 32 -25.13 -3.85 59.80
C VAL A 32 -24.02 -3.38 58.83
N THR A 33 -23.87 -4.10 57.71
CA THR A 33 -22.93 -3.75 56.66
C THR A 33 -23.43 -2.43 56.11
N ARG A 34 -22.62 -1.37 56.22
CA ARG A 34 -22.97 -0.14 55.54
C ARG A 34 -23.15 -0.48 54.03
N PRO A 35 -24.17 0.08 53.38
CA PRO A 35 -24.36 -0.15 51.97
C PRO A 35 -23.07 0.23 51.18
N LEU A 36 -22.62 -0.68 50.35
CA LEU A 36 -21.43 -0.44 49.52
C LEU A 36 -21.67 0.75 48.55
N GLN A 37 -20.73 1.63 48.49
CA GLN A 37 -20.74 2.81 47.62
C GLN A 37 -20.04 2.46 46.31
N VAL A 38 -20.76 1.84 45.37
CA VAL A 38 -20.21 1.40 44.11
C VAL A 38 -20.70 2.34 42.99
N VAL A 39 -19.84 2.59 42.03
CA VAL A 39 -20.16 3.39 40.84
C VAL A 39 -21.08 2.60 39.89
N GLU A 40 -22.22 3.18 39.55
CA GLU A 40 -23.13 2.72 38.52
C GLU A 40 -23.19 3.77 37.38
N PRO A 41 -22.62 3.53 36.22
CA PRO A 41 -22.72 4.46 35.12
C PRO A 41 -24.16 4.62 34.63
N THR A 42 -24.53 5.85 34.32
CA THR A 42 -25.86 6.17 33.75
C THR A 42 -25.77 6.45 32.25
N THR A 43 -24.57 6.68 31.71
CA THR A 43 -24.27 6.73 30.28
C THR A 43 -23.15 5.73 29.95
N GLN A 44 -23.01 5.39 28.68
CA GLN A 44 -21.99 4.44 28.24
C GLN A 44 -20.96 5.14 27.33
N LEU A 45 -19.72 4.70 27.42
CA LEU A 45 -18.68 5.05 26.43
C LEU A 45 -18.88 4.21 25.17
N GLN A 46 -18.38 4.71 24.03
CA GLN A 46 -18.32 3.93 22.80
C GLN A 46 -17.29 2.79 22.97
N GLU A 47 -17.50 1.69 22.25
CA GLU A 47 -16.55 0.57 22.26
C GLU A 47 -15.27 0.87 21.49
N LEU A 48 -15.33 1.79 20.51
CA LEU A 48 -14.21 2.20 19.68
C LEU A 48 -14.28 3.71 19.42
N TYR A 49 -13.17 4.38 19.67
CA TYR A 49 -12.91 5.77 19.26
C TYR A 49 -11.83 5.77 18.18
N GLU A 50 -11.98 6.60 17.18
CA GLU A 50 -10.99 6.77 16.12
C GLU A 50 -10.40 8.18 16.17
N VAL A 51 -9.10 8.28 16.01
CA VAL A 51 -8.37 9.56 15.98
C VAL A 51 -7.23 9.50 14.98
N GLU A 52 -6.97 10.59 14.31
CA GLU A 52 -5.78 10.74 13.46
C GLU A 52 -4.53 10.94 14.31
N PHE A 53 -3.42 10.44 13.84
CA PHE A 53 -2.11 10.64 14.48
C PHE A 53 -1.80 12.13 14.63
N GLY A 54 -1.45 12.52 15.85
CA GLY A 54 -1.13 13.90 16.19
C GLY A 54 -2.34 14.79 16.47
N ALA A 55 -3.57 14.34 16.20
CA ALA A 55 -4.77 15.03 16.63
C ALA A 55 -5.13 14.68 18.08
N PRO A 56 -5.73 15.59 18.85
CA PRO A 56 -6.22 15.27 20.19
C PRO A 56 -7.54 14.50 20.11
N LEU A 57 -7.64 13.42 20.87
CA LEU A 57 -8.89 12.72 21.16
C LEU A 57 -9.38 13.13 22.53
N GLU A 58 -10.58 13.65 22.62
CA GLU A 58 -11.20 14.06 23.87
C GLU A 58 -12.38 13.13 24.19
N ILE A 59 -12.39 12.54 25.40
CA ILE A 59 -13.45 11.64 25.85
C ILE A 59 -13.86 12.07 27.24
N GLU A 60 -15.13 12.36 27.42
CA GLU A 60 -15.71 12.64 28.74
C GLU A 60 -16.04 11.33 29.45
N ALA A 61 -15.81 11.28 30.76
CA ALA A 61 -16.24 10.16 31.59
C ALA A 61 -17.78 10.02 31.56
N PRO A 62 -18.32 8.80 31.61
CA PRO A 62 -19.74 8.60 31.67
C PRO A 62 -20.31 9.26 32.94
N THR A 63 -21.51 9.78 32.84
CA THR A 63 -22.27 10.16 34.04
C THR A 63 -22.56 8.91 34.87
N TYR A 64 -22.58 9.06 36.16
CA TYR A 64 -22.75 7.94 37.11
C TYR A 64 -23.59 8.34 38.30
N ARG A 65 -24.13 7.36 38.98
CA ARG A 65 -24.68 7.46 40.33
C ARG A 65 -23.90 6.51 41.23
N LEU A 66 -23.94 6.81 42.52
CA LEU A 66 -23.43 5.88 43.52
C LEU A 66 -24.60 5.08 44.10
N THR A 67 -24.40 3.79 44.29
CA THR A 67 -25.38 2.97 44.99
C THR A 67 -25.72 3.57 46.36
N ASN A 68 -26.98 3.51 46.74
CA ASN A 68 -27.48 3.98 48.08
C ASN A 68 -27.30 5.48 48.37
N GLY A 69 -27.26 6.34 47.34
CA GLY A 69 -27.26 7.80 47.51
C GLY A 69 -26.00 8.36 48.21
N ALA A 70 -24.88 7.67 48.08
CA ALA A 70 -23.60 8.12 48.65
C ALA A 70 -23.12 9.43 48.03
N THR A 71 -22.37 10.22 48.79
CA THR A 71 -21.85 11.53 48.40
C THR A 71 -20.34 11.50 48.11
N VAL A 72 -19.73 10.31 48.11
CA VAL A 72 -18.29 10.17 47.81
C VAL A 72 -18.01 10.47 46.33
N THR A 73 -16.99 11.25 46.09
CA THR A 73 -16.51 11.48 44.70
C THR A 73 -15.50 10.40 44.34
N PRO A 74 -15.75 9.57 43.29
CA PRO A 74 -14.80 8.56 42.89
C PRO A 74 -13.53 9.18 42.30
N THR A 75 -12.40 8.54 42.52
CA THR A 75 -11.17 8.84 41.79
C THR A 75 -11.29 8.27 40.38
N ILE A 76 -11.10 9.12 39.35
CA ILE A 76 -11.21 8.72 37.95
C ILE A 76 -9.82 8.70 37.32
N GLU A 77 -9.46 7.56 36.73
CA GLU A 77 -8.20 7.35 36.03
C GLU A 77 -8.46 6.74 34.64
N TRP A 78 -7.66 7.19 33.67
CA TRP A 78 -7.67 6.69 32.31
C TRP A 78 -6.34 6.00 32.02
N GLU A 79 -6.43 4.85 31.41
CA GLU A 79 -5.28 4.05 30.99
C GLU A 79 -5.37 3.72 29.52
N VAL A 80 -4.22 3.73 28.85
CA VAL A 80 -4.03 3.22 27.49
C VAL A 80 -2.89 2.22 27.53
N ASP A 81 -3.12 1.02 27.01
CA ASP A 81 -2.19 -0.12 27.07
C ASP A 81 -1.68 -0.37 28.50
N TYR A 82 -2.62 -0.31 29.46
CA TYR A 82 -2.37 -0.51 30.90
C TYR A 82 -1.45 0.53 31.55
N LYS A 83 -1.17 1.65 30.87
CA LYS A 83 -0.43 2.79 31.41
C LYS A 83 -1.39 3.92 31.71
N LYS A 84 -1.29 4.51 32.90
CA LYS A 84 -2.07 5.69 33.29
C LYS A 84 -1.66 6.88 32.41
N VAL A 85 -2.63 7.47 31.73
CA VAL A 85 -2.44 8.60 30.81
C VAL A 85 -3.14 9.87 31.25
N ALA A 86 -4.20 9.77 32.04
CA ALA A 86 -4.94 10.94 32.56
C ALA A 86 -5.67 10.62 33.89
N THR A 87 -6.11 11.68 34.57
CA THR A 87 -6.99 11.66 35.72
C THR A 87 -8.11 12.67 35.56
N GLY A 88 -9.25 12.41 36.24
CA GLY A 88 -10.42 13.29 36.20
C GLY A 88 -11.42 12.95 35.13
N ASN A 89 -12.44 13.81 34.95
CA ASN A 89 -13.61 13.50 34.15
C ASN A 89 -13.37 13.48 32.63
N LYS A 90 -12.19 13.90 32.17
CA LYS A 90 -11.88 14.01 30.74
C LYS A 90 -10.55 13.35 30.42
N LEU A 91 -10.55 12.47 29.43
CA LEU A 91 -9.34 12.02 28.76
C LEU A 91 -9.02 12.97 27.61
N VAL A 92 -7.77 13.46 27.59
CA VAL A 92 -7.18 14.09 26.39
C VAL A 92 -6.01 13.22 25.97
N TYR A 93 -6.21 12.41 24.93
CA TYR A 93 -5.19 11.51 24.41
C TYR A 93 -4.65 12.06 23.09
N LYS A 94 -3.33 12.06 22.93
CA LYS A 94 -2.66 12.47 21.71
C LYS A 94 -1.54 11.50 21.39
N ALA A 95 -1.67 10.79 20.28
CA ALA A 95 -0.60 9.94 19.76
C ALA A 95 0.56 10.82 19.25
N THR A 96 1.78 10.54 19.71
CA THR A 96 2.98 11.33 19.37
C THR A 96 4.16 10.49 18.89
N SER A 97 4.11 9.18 19.13
CA SER A 97 5.14 8.22 18.74
C SER A 97 4.63 7.26 17.66
N SER A 98 5.52 6.77 16.81
CA SER A 98 5.18 5.75 15.82
C SER A 98 4.66 4.45 16.44
N SER A 99 4.96 4.18 17.70
CA SER A 99 4.38 3.07 18.45
C SER A 99 2.91 3.27 18.82
N ASP A 100 2.40 4.50 18.71
CA ASP A 100 1.03 4.85 19.05
C ASP A 100 0.05 4.61 17.87
N TYR A 101 0.52 4.10 16.75
CA TYR A 101 -0.34 3.70 15.64
C TYR A 101 -1.05 2.38 15.90
N GLY A 102 -2.28 2.27 15.43
CA GLY A 102 -3.05 1.04 15.50
C GLY A 102 -4.13 1.07 16.55
N VAL A 103 -4.50 -0.10 17.05
CA VAL A 103 -5.58 -0.25 18.02
C VAL A 103 -5.00 -0.47 19.41
N HIS A 104 -5.33 0.43 20.31
CA HIS A 104 -4.93 0.40 21.71
C HIS A 104 -6.09 -0.02 22.59
N VAL A 105 -5.80 -0.79 23.62
CA VAL A 105 -6.77 -1.10 24.68
C VAL A 105 -6.79 0.06 25.67
N ALA A 106 -7.92 0.72 25.78
CA ALA A 106 -8.12 1.78 26.75
C ALA A 106 -9.03 1.32 27.90
N ARG A 107 -8.85 1.90 29.05
CA ARG A 107 -9.60 1.59 30.26
C ARG A 107 -9.91 2.86 31.03
N LEU A 108 -11.18 3.00 31.41
CA LEU A 108 -11.60 3.92 32.46
C LEU A 108 -11.68 3.17 33.77
N LYS A 109 -11.05 3.69 34.82
CA LYS A 109 -11.13 3.22 36.20
C LYS A 109 -11.82 4.28 37.03
N MET A 110 -12.87 3.92 37.76
CA MET A 110 -13.53 4.80 38.75
C MET A 110 -13.49 4.09 40.11
N GLU A 111 -12.81 4.65 41.05
CA GLU A 111 -12.51 4.02 42.33
C GLU A 111 -13.20 4.77 43.49
N THR A 112 -13.89 4.02 44.30
CA THR A 112 -14.43 4.46 45.60
C THR A 112 -13.78 3.67 46.74
N PRO A 113 -13.94 4.05 48.01
CA PRO A 113 -13.43 3.23 49.11
C PRO A 113 -13.98 1.80 49.15
N ASP A 114 -15.10 1.53 48.51
CA ASP A 114 -15.81 0.25 48.59
C ASP A 114 -15.73 -0.58 47.31
N GLY A 115 -15.17 -0.03 46.22
CA GLY A 115 -15.04 -0.81 45.00
C GLY A 115 -14.51 -0.02 43.81
N ILE A 116 -14.19 -0.74 42.73
CA ILE A 116 -13.65 -0.20 41.52
C ILE A 116 -14.55 -0.59 40.37
N TYR A 117 -14.96 0.39 39.57
CA TYR A 117 -15.62 0.19 38.30
C TYR A 117 -14.57 0.29 37.20
N TYR A 118 -14.57 -0.67 36.27
CA TYR A 118 -13.77 -0.65 35.05
C TYR A 118 -14.65 -0.69 33.83
N HIS A 119 -14.37 0.19 32.87
CA HIS A 119 -14.89 0.09 31.52
C HIS A 119 -13.76 -0.02 30.52
N ARG A 120 -13.80 -1.02 29.64
CA ARG A 120 -12.82 -1.22 28.56
C ARG A 120 -13.40 -0.73 27.26
N PHE A 121 -12.57 -0.07 26.47
CA PHE A 121 -12.88 0.37 25.13
C PHE A 121 -11.59 0.36 24.28
N ARG A 122 -11.67 0.71 23.04
CA ARG A 122 -10.51 0.75 22.14
C ARG A 122 -10.34 2.16 21.57
N ILE A 123 -9.08 2.56 21.38
CA ILE A 123 -8.71 3.75 20.63
C ILE A 123 -7.96 3.26 19.40
N ARG A 124 -8.46 3.61 18.20
CA ARG A 124 -7.76 3.40 16.95
C ARG A 124 -7.10 4.70 16.53
N VAL A 125 -5.78 4.70 16.51
CA VAL A 125 -4.99 5.80 15.96
C VAL A 125 -4.74 5.51 14.49
N ASN A 126 -5.34 6.31 13.65
CA ASN A 126 -5.24 6.20 12.20
C ASN A 126 -4.08 7.05 11.68
N PHE A 127 -3.43 6.56 10.62
CA PHE A 127 -2.49 7.39 9.88
C PHE A 127 -3.24 8.46 9.10
N LYS A 128 -2.68 9.66 9.01
CA LYS A 128 -3.28 10.75 8.23
C LYS A 128 -3.28 10.42 6.73
N TYR A 129 -2.18 9.82 6.27
CA TYR A 129 -2.00 9.45 4.86
C TYR A 129 -1.94 7.94 4.74
N ARG A 130 -3.11 7.29 4.71
CA ARG A 130 -3.21 5.84 4.61
C ARG A 130 -3.39 5.39 3.16
N ASP A 131 -4.39 4.58 2.98
CA ASP A 131 -4.81 3.99 1.72
C ASP A 131 -5.44 5.06 0.85
N GLY A 132 -5.09 5.10 -0.41
CA GLY A 132 -5.65 6.07 -1.33
C GLY A 132 -4.79 6.33 -2.55
N LEU A 133 -5.29 7.24 -3.37
CA LEU A 133 -4.62 7.65 -4.59
C LEU A 133 -3.70 8.84 -4.32
N TYR A 134 -2.44 8.70 -4.70
CA TYR A 134 -1.47 9.78 -4.71
C TYR A 134 -1.23 10.26 -6.14
N ALA A 135 -1.17 11.57 -6.32
CA ALA A 135 -0.92 12.22 -7.59
C ALA A 135 0.29 13.16 -7.47
N LEU A 136 1.38 12.81 -8.13
CA LEU A 136 2.53 13.73 -8.22
C LEU A 136 2.25 14.77 -9.28
N THR A 137 2.32 16.03 -8.87
CA THR A 137 1.93 17.17 -9.70
C THR A 137 3.04 18.18 -9.83
N GLN A 138 2.93 19.00 -10.87
CA GLN A 138 3.73 20.20 -11.03
C GLN A 138 2.82 21.42 -10.85
N GLN A 139 3.17 22.27 -9.89
CA GLN A 139 2.46 23.49 -9.62
C GLN A 139 3.47 24.63 -9.46
N GLU A 140 3.39 25.67 -10.29
CA GLU A 140 4.27 26.86 -10.24
C GLU A 140 5.77 26.50 -10.23
N GLY A 141 6.17 25.47 -11.00
CA GLY A 141 7.57 25.02 -11.09
C GLY A 141 8.08 24.18 -9.92
N LYS A 142 7.21 23.85 -8.97
CA LYS A 142 7.50 22.97 -7.82
C LYS A 142 6.76 21.64 -7.95
N LEU A 143 7.31 20.63 -7.31
CA LEU A 143 6.63 19.37 -7.11
C LEU A 143 5.65 19.51 -5.95
N ALA A 144 4.42 19.05 -6.16
CA ALA A 144 3.42 18.86 -5.11
C ALA A 144 2.89 17.44 -5.16
N LEU A 145 2.34 16.96 -4.05
CA LEU A 145 1.77 15.62 -3.94
C LEU A 145 0.33 15.70 -3.49
N GLY A 146 -0.59 15.53 -4.43
CA GLY A 146 -2.01 15.38 -4.14
C GLY A 146 -2.32 14.03 -3.51
N TYR A 147 -3.32 13.99 -2.64
CA TYR A 147 -3.79 12.78 -2.00
C TYR A 147 -5.30 12.72 -1.92
N TYR A 148 -5.87 11.62 -2.37
CA TYR A 148 -7.28 11.28 -2.32
C TYR A 148 -7.48 10.15 -1.32
N PRO A 149 -7.97 10.45 -0.10
CA PRO A 149 -8.19 9.42 0.92
C PRO A 149 -9.12 8.32 0.40
N PHE A 150 -8.70 7.06 0.55
CA PHE A 150 -9.43 5.89 0.07
C PHE A 150 -9.77 5.91 -1.45
N GLY A 151 -9.08 6.77 -2.21
CA GLY A 151 -9.37 6.97 -3.63
C GLY A 151 -10.64 7.75 -3.90
N GLU A 152 -11.11 8.57 -2.95
CA GLU A 152 -12.33 9.38 -3.06
C GLU A 152 -12.01 10.88 -3.08
N ALA A 153 -12.78 11.65 -3.86
CA ALA A 153 -12.56 13.09 -4.00
C ALA A 153 -13.21 13.93 -2.87
N SER A 154 -13.80 13.32 -1.85
CA SER A 154 -14.54 14.05 -0.81
C SER A 154 -13.63 14.89 0.12
N HIS A 155 -12.36 14.54 0.27
CA HIS A 155 -11.42 15.21 1.17
C HIS A 155 -10.02 15.25 0.54
N VAL A 156 -9.91 15.90 -0.61
CA VAL A 156 -8.64 15.99 -1.34
C VAL A 156 -7.65 16.87 -0.59
N VAL A 157 -6.45 16.35 -0.37
CA VAL A 157 -5.30 17.13 0.07
C VAL A 157 -4.52 17.53 -1.17
N THR A 158 -4.44 18.82 -1.47
CA THR A 158 -3.81 19.31 -2.71
C THR A 158 -2.30 19.24 -2.69
N ASP A 159 -1.70 19.33 -1.50
CA ASP A 159 -0.25 19.17 -1.33
C ASP A 159 0.11 18.59 0.05
N VAL A 160 0.36 17.31 0.06
CA VAL A 160 0.78 16.54 1.25
C VAL A 160 2.14 17.02 1.78
N PHE A 161 3.01 17.55 0.93
CA PHE A 161 4.33 18.02 1.35
C PHE A 161 4.23 19.28 2.20
N THR A 162 3.40 20.23 1.80
CA THR A 162 3.14 21.45 2.57
C THR A 162 2.46 21.13 3.90
N GLU A 163 1.44 20.28 3.90
CA GLU A 163 0.78 19.86 5.13
C GLU A 163 1.69 19.06 6.06
N GLY A 164 2.52 18.17 5.51
CA GLY A 164 3.51 17.36 6.24
C GLY A 164 4.70 18.16 6.74
N LYS A 165 4.76 19.47 6.42
CA LYS A 165 5.89 20.36 6.73
C LYS A 165 7.22 19.78 6.24
N LEU A 166 7.19 19.22 5.04
CA LEU A 166 8.41 18.75 4.38
C LEU A 166 9.16 19.99 3.89
N ASP A 167 9.96 20.58 4.77
CA ASP A 167 10.84 21.70 4.47
C ASP A 167 12.05 21.22 3.65
N ARG A 168 11.84 21.07 2.35
CA ARG A 168 12.84 20.57 1.40
C ARG A 168 12.71 21.31 0.08
N ASP A 169 13.82 21.41 -0.62
CA ASP A 169 13.82 21.88 -1.99
C ASP A 169 13.22 20.80 -2.91
N LEU A 170 11.98 21.03 -3.29
CA LEU A 170 11.21 20.18 -4.20
C LEU A 170 11.06 20.84 -5.57
N THR A 171 12.02 21.65 -5.97
CA THR A 171 12.05 22.29 -7.28
C THR A 171 12.43 21.29 -8.37
N GLY A 172 12.03 21.59 -9.61
CA GLY A 172 12.31 20.78 -10.79
C GLY A 172 11.07 20.12 -11.38
N THR A 173 11.29 19.25 -12.35
CA THR A 173 10.22 18.53 -13.04
C THR A 173 9.90 17.23 -12.32
N PRO A 174 8.64 16.97 -11.94
CA PRO A 174 8.24 15.68 -11.37
C PRO A 174 8.45 14.54 -12.38
N LYS A 175 9.02 13.43 -11.94
CA LYS A 175 9.33 12.28 -12.81
C LYS A 175 8.76 10.97 -12.31
N VAL A 176 8.98 10.65 -11.05
CA VAL A 176 8.69 9.33 -10.51
C VAL A 176 7.90 9.43 -9.21
N LEU A 177 6.85 8.63 -9.14
CA LEU A 177 6.09 8.36 -7.92
C LEU A 177 5.86 6.86 -7.85
N ASP A 178 6.22 6.24 -6.75
CA ASP A 178 5.94 4.83 -6.49
C ASP A 178 5.56 4.63 -5.01
N ALA A 179 4.74 3.62 -4.74
CA ALA A 179 4.32 3.25 -3.39
C ALA A 179 4.57 1.76 -3.19
N TYR A 180 5.31 1.41 -2.17
CA TYR A 180 5.60 0.02 -1.86
C TYR A 180 5.71 -0.20 -0.36
N THR A 181 5.74 -1.45 0.04
CA THR A 181 5.88 -1.84 1.43
C THR A 181 6.93 -2.90 1.61
N HIS A 182 7.64 -2.79 2.72
CA HIS A 182 8.58 -3.80 3.16
C HIS A 182 8.27 -4.22 4.59
N THR A 183 8.25 -5.54 4.81
CA THR A 183 8.15 -6.14 6.16
C THR A 183 9.46 -6.81 6.47
N THR A 184 10.12 -6.41 7.54
CA THR A 184 11.38 -7.01 8.01
C THR A 184 11.15 -8.42 8.53
N GLY A 185 12.21 -9.21 8.66
CA GLY A 185 12.14 -10.54 9.28
C GLY A 185 11.64 -10.52 10.74
N ALA A 186 11.70 -9.37 11.42
CA ALA A 186 11.14 -9.16 12.75
C ALA A 186 9.64 -8.77 12.72
N GLY A 187 9.00 -8.78 11.57
CA GLY A 187 7.57 -8.46 11.42
C GLY A 187 7.25 -6.95 11.42
N VAL A 188 8.26 -6.09 11.44
CA VAL A 188 8.05 -4.63 11.35
C VAL A 188 7.77 -4.26 9.90
N THR A 189 6.61 -3.69 9.65
CA THR A 189 6.16 -3.25 8.33
C THR A 189 6.33 -1.74 8.19
N THR A 190 6.98 -1.31 7.11
CA THR A 190 7.13 0.10 6.75
C THR A 190 6.55 0.34 5.37
N ASN A 191 5.76 1.37 5.25
CA ASN A 191 5.17 1.83 4.00
C ASN A 191 6.02 2.98 3.45
N TYR A 192 6.35 2.87 2.18
CA TYR A 192 7.22 3.83 1.51
C TYR A 192 6.49 4.53 0.37
N LEU A 193 6.78 5.82 0.21
CA LEU A 193 6.59 6.56 -1.03
C LEU A 193 7.97 6.94 -1.56
N PHE A 194 8.21 6.61 -2.82
CA PHE A 194 9.38 7.07 -3.55
C PHE A 194 8.96 8.22 -4.46
N VAL A 195 9.54 9.38 -4.25
CA VAL A 195 9.21 10.61 -4.99
C VAL A 195 10.46 11.16 -5.62
N GLY A 196 10.44 11.36 -6.93
CA GLY A 196 11.59 11.85 -7.64
C GLY A 196 11.30 12.98 -8.62
N GLY A 197 12.24 13.93 -8.66
CA GLY A 197 12.38 14.96 -9.68
C GLY A 197 13.36 14.55 -10.78
N ASP A 198 13.92 15.54 -11.49
CA ASP A 198 14.84 15.26 -12.60
C ASP A 198 16.08 14.47 -12.14
N THR A 199 16.81 14.95 -11.12
CA THR A 199 18.12 14.42 -10.75
C THR A 199 18.20 14.00 -9.29
N TRP A 200 17.09 13.99 -8.60
CA TRP A 200 17.01 13.69 -7.18
C TRP A 200 15.76 12.88 -6.83
N ALA A 201 15.82 12.16 -5.72
CA ALA A 201 14.67 11.51 -5.13
C ALA A 201 14.69 11.56 -3.61
N TYR A 202 13.52 11.36 -3.02
CA TYR A 202 13.32 11.06 -1.61
C TYR A 202 12.58 9.75 -1.45
N ARG A 203 12.99 8.99 -0.45
CA ARG A 203 12.20 7.91 0.12
C ARG A 203 11.50 8.46 1.35
N LEU A 204 10.18 8.41 1.37
CA LEU A 204 9.36 8.90 2.47
C LEU A 204 8.67 7.74 3.16
N ASN A 205 8.47 7.88 4.46
CA ASN A 205 7.48 7.05 5.14
C ASN A 205 6.09 7.51 4.66
N ALA A 206 5.35 6.60 4.04
CA ALA A 206 4.07 6.94 3.41
C ALA A 206 2.97 7.32 4.44
N ASP A 207 3.13 6.95 5.70
CA ASP A 207 2.15 7.20 6.75
C ASP A 207 2.32 8.57 7.40
N SER A 208 3.56 9.10 7.40
CA SER A 208 3.91 10.37 8.05
C SER A 208 4.51 11.42 7.09
N ILE A 209 4.77 11.02 5.84
CA ILE A 209 5.44 11.84 4.81
C ILE A 209 6.82 12.35 5.25
N LYS A 210 7.43 11.70 6.22
CA LYS A 210 8.77 12.03 6.68
C LYS A 210 9.83 11.32 5.84
N PRO A 211 10.93 12.01 5.47
CA PRO A 211 12.04 11.37 4.77
C PRO A 211 12.64 10.22 5.58
N ILE A 212 12.88 9.11 4.89
CA ILE A 212 13.67 7.99 5.40
C ILE A 212 15.03 8.05 4.72
N GLY A 213 16.04 8.43 5.48
CA GLY A 213 17.38 8.68 4.96
C GLY A 213 17.54 10.07 4.33
N GLY A 214 18.58 10.23 3.54
CA GLY A 214 18.92 11.47 2.87
C GLY A 214 18.29 11.63 1.48
N ARG A 215 18.42 12.82 0.91
CA ARG A 215 18.15 13.07 -0.50
C ARG A 215 19.11 12.21 -1.35
N MET A 216 18.55 11.46 -2.28
CA MET A 216 19.30 10.72 -3.28
C MET A 216 19.65 11.65 -4.44
N ASN A 217 20.88 11.60 -4.91
CA ASN A 217 21.34 12.40 -6.04
C ASN A 217 21.88 11.48 -7.13
N PHE A 218 21.45 11.68 -8.36
CA PHE A 218 21.83 10.89 -9.52
C PHE A 218 22.91 11.56 -10.37
N ASN A 219 23.71 12.49 -9.77
CA ASN A 219 24.85 13.14 -10.40
C ASN A 219 24.52 13.82 -11.75
N GLY A 220 23.34 14.44 -11.83
CA GLY A 220 22.87 15.11 -13.05
C GLY A 220 22.17 14.18 -14.05
N HIS A 221 22.14 12.86 -13.81
CA HIS A 221 21.43 11.94 -14.72
C HIS A 221 19.92 12.00 -14.49
N PRO A 222 19.10 12.29 -15.53
CA PRO A 222 17.66 12.37 -15.40
C PRO A 222 17.05 11.03 -15.00
N MET A 223 16.30 11.04 -13.90
CA MET A 223 15.57 9.86 -13.44
C MET A 223 14.33 9.64 -14.31
N GLN A 224 14.04 8.38 -14.64
CA GLN A 224 12.99 8.02 -15.57
C GLN A 224 11.97 7.04 -15.00
N ALA A 225 12.41 6.05 -14.22
CA ALA A 225 11.56 5.02 -13.64
C ALA A 225 12.10 4.52 -12.31
N HIS A 226 11.21 3.96 -11.49
CA HIS A 226 11.52 3.29 -10.23
C HIS A 226 10.67 2.03 -10.09
N ALA A 227 11.23 1.01 -9.46
CA ALA A 227 10.50 -0.16 -8.99
C ALA A 227 11.19 -0.74 -7.75
N PHE A 228 10.39 -1.18 -6.78
CA PHE A 228 10.88 -1.91 -5.61
C PHE A 228 10.71 -3.42 -5.81
N SER A 229 11.77 -4.17 -5.55
CA SER A 229 11.72 -5.63 -5.57
C SER A 229 11.66 -6.19 -4.14
N PRO A 230 10.57 -6.82 -3.76
CA PRO A 230 10.46 -7.48 -2.46
C PRO A 230 11.30 -8.78 -2.38
N THR A 231 11.78 -9.30 -3.50
CA THR A 231 12.52 -10.57 -3.57
C THR A 231 13.94 -10.44 -3.01
N ASP A 232 14.64 -9.38 -3.39
CA ASP A 232 16.02 -9.09 -2.95
C ASP A 232 16.14 -7.79 -2.12
N ILE A 233 14.99 -7.19 -1.81
CA ILE A 233 14.86 -6.01 -0.95
C ILE A 233 15.68 -4.82 -1.48
N ASN A 234 15.66 -4.64 -2.79
CA ASN A 234 16.33 -3.54 -3.46
C ASN A 234 15.33 -2.67 -4.25
N GLU A 235 15.67 -1.41 -4.38
CA GLU A 235 15.06 -0.49 -5.34
C GLU A 235 15.87 -0.49 -6.62
N TYR A 236 15.18 -0.42 -7.74
CA TYR A 236 15.76 -0.35 -9.07
C TYR A 236 15.27 0.92 -9.76
N ILE A 237 16.21 1.62 -10.36
CA ILE A 237 15.96 2.95 -10.91
C ILE A 237 16.55 3.01 -12.30
N ILE A 238 15.77 3.50 -13.27
CA ILE A 238 16.31 3.89 -14.57
C ILE A 238 16.60 5.39 -14.54
N ALA A 239 17.84 5.75 -14.80
CA ALA A 239 18.28 7.12 -15.01
C ALA A 239 19.15 7.19 -16.25
N GLU A 240 18.84 8.10 -17.17
CA GLU A 240 19.52 8.26 -18.46
C GLU A 240 19.68 6.92 -19.23
N GLY A 241 18.62 6.11 -19.24
CA GLY A 241 18.62 4.80 -19.92
C GLY A 241 19.51 3.73 -19.27
N LYS A 242 20.06 3.97 -18.07
CA LYS A 242 20.90 3.03 -17.32
C LYS A 242 20.18 2.54 -16.07
N LEU A 243 20.40 1.29 -15.69
CA LEU A 243 19.81 0.69 -14.50
C LEU A 243 20.71 0.88 -13.30
N TYR A 244 20.16 1.45 -12.24
CA TYR A 244 20.79 1.59 -10.93
C TYR A 244 20.08 0.70 -9.90
N THR A 245 20.81 0.25 -8.90
CA THR A 245 20.27 -0.45 -7.73
C THR A 245 20.56 0.36 -6.46
N LEU A 246 19.65 0.28 -5.52
CA LEU A 246 19.69 1.00 -4.26
C LEU A 246 19.12 0.12 -3.16
N GLY A 247 19.92 -0.18 -2.14
CA GLY A 247 19.41 -0.88 -0.96
C GLY A 247 18.52 0.02 -0.09
N LEU A 248 17.52 -0.56 0.59
CA LEU A 248 16.59 0.19 1.45
C LEU A 248 17.27 1.01 2.56
N LEU A 249 18.45 0.61 3.01
CA LEU A 249 19.20 1.28 4.08
C LEU A 249 20.23 2.27 3.56
N THR A 250 20.34 2.48 2.26
CA THR A 250 21.32 3.36 1.64
C THR A 250 20.63 4.46 0.84
N SER A 251 21.32 5.59 0.67
CA SER A 251 20.90 6.69 -0.19
C SER A 251 21.81 6.87 -1.41
N LEU A 252 22.75 5.93 -1.63
CA LEU A 252 23.71 6.00 -2.72
C LEU A 252 23.33 4.99 -3.81
N PRO A 253 22.75 5.43 -4.93
CA PRO A 253 22.46 4.58 -6.07
C PRO A 253 23.77 4.08 -6.70
N ARG A 254 23.80 2.79 -7.02
CA ARG A 254 24.93 2.15 -7.70
C ARG A 254 24.50 1.73 -9.10
N LEU A 255 25.28 2.10 -10.10
CA LEU A 255 25.05 1.60 -11.46
C LEU A 255 25.12 0.07 -11.44
N LEU A 256 24.07 -0.57 -11.91
CA LEU A 256 24.04 -2.02 -12.08
C LEU A 256 24.93 -2.40 -13.27
N ASN A 257 26.20 -2.51 -12.99
CA ASN A 257 27.21 -2.89 -13.96
C ASN A 257 27.40 -4.42 -13.95
N ASP A 258 26.29 -5.14 -14.03
CA ASP A 258 26.31 -6.60 -13.97
C ASP A 258 26.86 -7.15 -15.28
N ASN A 259 27.93 -7.96 -15.18
CA ASN A 259 28.52 -8.66 -16.33
C ASN A 259 27.48 -9.53 -17.08
N ARG A 260 26.42 -9.97 -16.39
CA ARG A 260 25.32 -10.74 -16.98
C ARG A 260 24.44 -9.88 -17.89
N LEU A 261 24.14 -8.63 -17.50
CA LEU A 261 23.45 -7.68 -18.36
C LEU A 261 24.30 -7.38 -19.59
N LYS A 262 25.60 -7.13 -19.40
CA LYS A 262 26.55 -6.93 -20.52
C LYS A 262 26.66 -8.16 -21.41
N SER A 263 26.80 -9.36 -20.85
CA SER A 263 26.94 -10.58 -21.66
C SER A 263 25.69 -10.89 -22.48
N ALA A 264 24.50 -10.59 -21.93
CA ALA A 264 23.25 -10.75 -22.67
C ALA A 264 23.16 -9.83 -23.90
N PHE A 265 23.88 -8.70 -23.91
CA PHE A 265 23.91 -7.72 -24.98
C PHE A 265 25.29 -7.59 -25.66
N ALA A 266 25.96 -8.71 -25.89
CA ALA A 266 27.27 -8.75 -26.57
C ALA A 266 28.31 -7.79 -25.94
N ASN A 267 28.37 -7.79 -24.62
CA ASN A 267 29.25 -6.96 -23.78
C ASN A 267 29.00 -5.45 -23.82
N LYS A 268 27.84 -5.00 -24.32
CA LYS A 268 27.37 -3.62 -24.22
C LYS A 268 26.27 -3.51 -23.17
N LEU A 269 26.13 -2.35 -22.56
CA LEU A 269 24.94 -2.08 -21.75
C LEU A 269 23.76 -1.71 -22.64
N PRO A 270 22.54 -2.23 -22.38
CA PRO A 270 21.34 -1.80 -23.11
C PRO A 270 21.01 -0.35 -22.79
N VAL A 271 20.32 0.32 -23.68
CA VAL A 271 19.69 1.62 -23.43
C VAL A 271 18.24 1.37 -23.06
N LEU A 272 17.91 1.52 -21.78
CA LEU A 272 16.59 1.18 -21.27
C LEU A 272 15.55 2.26 -21.58
N ALA A 273 14.36 1.83 -21.92
CA ALA A 273 13.17 2.67 -21.97
C ALA A 273 12.83 3.22 -20.58
N PRO A 274 12.11 4.38 -20.47
CA PRO A 274 11.79 5.03 -19.21
C PRO A 274 10.65 4.34 -18.45
N GLU A 275 10.61 3.02 -18.45
CA GLU A 275 9.61 2.19 -17.79
C GLU A 275 10.26 0.94 -17.18
N LEU A 276 9.83 0.60 -15.97
CA LEU A 276 10.32 -0.55 -15.22
C LEU A 276 9.16 -1.10 -14.41
N LYS A 277 8.96 -2.41 -14.43
CA LYS A 277 7.93 -3.08 -13.60
C LYS A 277 8.53 -4.27 -12.88
N THR A 278 8.05 -4.53 -11.68
CA THR A 278 8.31 -5.78 -10.97
C THR A 278 7.32 -6.85 -11.40
N TRP A 279 7.75 -8.10 -11.34
CA TRP A 279 6.91 -9.27 -11.48
C TRP A 279 7.17 -10.24 -10.33
N ARG A 280 6.19 -11.07 -10.01
CA ARG A 280 6.28 -12.08 -8.96
C ARG A 280 5.51 -13.32 -9.41
N ALA A 281 6.22 -14.44 -9.48
CA ALA A 281 5.59 -15.75 -9.66
C ALA A 281 5.23 -16.37 -8.30
N SER A 282 4.44 -17.44 -8.31
CA SER A 282 4.28 -18.28 -7.14
C SER A 282 5.64 -18.84 -6.70
N ASN A 283 5.84 -19.06 -5.39
CA ASN A 283 7.05 -19.68 -4.81
C ASN A 283 8.32 -18.79 -4.70
N LEU A 284 8.15 -17.55 -4.28
CA LEU A 284 9.26 -16.61 -3.97
C LEU A 284 10.13 -16.20 -5.17
N GLN A 285 9.80 -16.62 -6.37
CA GLN A 285 10.45 -16.09 -7.57
C GLN A 285 9.87 -14.73 -7.93
N GLY A 286 10.72 -13.82 -8.27
CA GLY A 286 10.33 -12.49 -8.70
C GLY A 286 11.45 -11.78 -9.40
N GLY A 287 11.16 -10.65 -9.96
CA GLY A 287 12.16 -9.91 -10.69
C GLY A 287 11.64 -8.62 -11.29
N LEU A 288 12.35 -8.18 -12.32
CA LEU A 288 12.06 -6.96 -13.06
C LEU A 288 11.85 -7.29 -14.52
N ILE A 289 11.01 -6.50 -15.17
CA ILE A 289 10.94 -6.38 -16.61
C ILE A 289 11.31 -4.95 -17.00
N ALA A 290 12.22 -4.85 -17.95
CA ALA A 290 12.65 -3.61 -18.59
C ALA A 290 12.64 -3.83 -20.10
N PHE A 291 12.93 -2.78 -20.86
CA PHE A 291 12.92 -2.84 -22.31
C PHE A 291 14.15 -2.13 -22.88
N ASP A 292 14.92 -2.83 -23.72
CA ASP A 292 16.00 -2.22 -24.48
C ASP A 292 15.46 -1.50 -25.71
N GLN A 293 15.61 -0.17 -25.72
CA GLN A 293 15.13 0.67 -26.82
C GLN A 293 15.95 0.52 -28.11
N THR A 294 17.19 0.05 -28.00
CA THR A 294 18.07 -0.06 -29.14
C THR A 294 17.68 -1.23 -30.06
N THR A 295 17.33 -2.36 -29.45
CA THR A 295 17.00 -3.58 -30.17
C THR A 295 15.49 -3.88 -30.16
N GLY A 296 14.71 -3.16 -29.37
CA GLY A 296 13.31 -3.47 -29.19
C GLY A 296 13.09 -4.76 -28.40
N THR A 297 13.93 -5.03 -27.39
CA THR A 297 13.91 -6.32 -26.69
C THR A 297 13.46 -6.20 -25.26
N PRO A 298 12.38 -6.89 -24.84
CA PRO A 298 12.05 -7.05 -23.44
C PRO A 298 13.13 -7.83 -22.68
N ILE A 299 13.55 -7.27 -21.54
CA ILE A 299 14.55 -7.84 -20.64
C ILE A 299 13.83 -8.37 -19.41
N ILE A 300 13.93 -9.67 -19.16
CA ILE A 300 13.38 -10.31 -17.98
C ILE A 300 14.53 -10.61 -17.03
N MET A 301 14.54 -9.94 -15.88
CA MET A 301 15.53 -10.16 -14.83
C MET A 301 14.94 -11.01 -13.72
N GLU A 302 15.52 -12.16 -13.47
CA GLU A 302 15.23 -12.97 -12.29
C GLU A 302 16.13 -12.50 -11.16
N LEU A 303 15.55 -12.03 -10.06
CA LEU A 303 16.25 -11.52 -8.90
C LEU A 303 16.32 -12.58 -7.81
N SER A 304 17.48 -12.71 -7.18
CA SER A 304 17.67 -13.60 -6.04
C SER A 304 18.78 -13.08 -5.13
N ASN A 305 18.78 -13.51 -3.88
CA ASN A 305 19.84 -13.19 -2.92
C ASN A 305 21.22 -13.75 -3.33
N THR A 306 21.26 -14.74 -4.24
CA THR A 306 22.49 -15.37 -4.72
C THR A 306 22.99 -14.79 -6.04
N GLY A 307 22.25 -13.85 -6.61
CA GLY A 307 22.61 -13.12 -7.82
C GLY A 307 21.48 -13.10 -8.87
N ASN A 308 21.55 -12.09 -9.72
CA ASN A 308 20.54 -11.81 -10.73
C ASN A 308 20.82 -12.60 -12.01
N LYS A 309 19.80 -13.08 -12.70
CA LYS A 309 19.89 -13.67 -14.03
C LYS A 309 19.13 -12.77 -15.02
N VAL A 310 19.71 -12.61 -16.20
CA VAL A 310 19.14 -11.78 -17.27
C VAL A 310 18.75 -12.66 -18.44
N HIS A 311 17.53 -12.48 -18.88
CA HIS A 311 16.97 -13.22 -20.01
C HIS A 311 16.37 -12.23 -21.02
N LEU A 312 16.68 -12.42 -22.29
CA LEU A 312 16.05 -11.71 -23.40
C LEU A 312 14.83 -12.51 -23.84
N LEU A 313 13.71 -11.82 -24.08
CA LEU A 313 12.48 -12.49 -24.50
C LEU A 313 12.70 -13.17 -25.87
N LYS A 314 12.40 -14.47 -25.89
CA LYS A 314 12.27 -15.28 -27.09
C LYS A 314 11.01 -16.12 -26.94
N ALA A 315 10.08 -16.00 -27.88
CA ALA A 315 8.78 -16.63 -27.81
C ALA A 315 8.43 -17.28 -29.17
N THR A 316 7.51 -18.22 -29.15
CA THR A 316 6.75 -18.59 -30.34
C THR A 316 5.46 -17.80 -30.27
N TYR A 317 5.29 -16.86 -31.17
CA TYR A 317 4.18 -15.93 -31.13
C TYR A 317 3.30 -16.03 -32.38
N THR A 318 2.01 -15.76 -32.18
CA THR A 318 1.04 -15.56 -33.24
C THR A 318 0.63 -14.08 -33.24
N SER A 319 0.60 -13.46 -34.40
CA SER A 319 0.11 -12.10 -34.57
C SER A 319 -1.37 -12.13 -34.97
N SER A 320 -2.15 -11.18 -34.45
CA SER A 320 -3.55 -11.02 -34.87
C SER A 320 -3.71 -10.68 -36.37
N ASP A 321 -2.65 -10.20 -36.99
CA ASP A 321 -2.63 -9.83 -38.41
C ASP A 321 -2.19 -11.00 -39.34
N ASP A 322 -1.52 -12.01 -38.77
CA ASP A 322 -0.99 -13.15 -39.50
C ASP A 322 -1.95 -14.33 -39.35
N ALA A 323 -2.77 -14.63 -40.27
CA ALA A 323 -3.84 -15.64 -40.32
C ALA A 323 -3.51 -17.02 -39.69
N GLY A 324 -2.96 -17.04 -38.46
CA GLY A 324 -2.63 -18.23 -37.68
C GLY A 324 -1.19 -18.75 -37.82
N GLU A 325 -0.31 -18.06 -38.56
CA GLU A 325 1.10 -18.43 -38.64
C GLU A 325 1.83 -18.10 -37.32
N SER A 326 2.62 -19.06 -36.86
CA SER A 326 3.45 -18.92 -35.65
C SER A 326 4.89 -18.63 -36.05
N THR A 327 5.46 -17.59 -35.46
CA THR A 327 6.86 -17.21 -35.63
C THR A 327 7.63 -17.37 -34.34
N THR A 328 8.89 -17.82 -34.42
CA THR A 328 9.76 -17.91 -33.22
C THR A 328 10.79 -16.78 -33.23
N GLY A 329 10.84 -16.01 -32.15
CA GLY A 329 11.77 -14.89 -32.02
C GLY A 329 11.32 -13.85 -31.00
N ASN A 330 11.77 -12.63 -31.18
CA ASN A 330 11.32 -11.46 -30.44
C ASN A 330 10.26 -10.71 -31.28
N PRO A 331 8.98 -10.69 -30.86
CA PRO A 331 7.93 -10.02 -31.65
C PRO A 331 8.03 -8.49 -31.68
N PHE A 332 8.90 -7.92 -30.84
CA PHE A 332 9.07 -6.48 -30.69
C PHE A 332 10.37 -5.95 -31.25
N GLU A 333 11.13 -6.80 -31.98
CA GLU A 333 12.41 -6.42 -32.58
C GLU A 333 12.27 -5.12 -33.40
N GLY A 334 13.18 -4.18 -33.19
CA GLY A 334 13.17 -2.87 -33.84
C GLY A 334 12.04 -1.93 -33.39
N SER A 335 11.27 -2.28 -32.36
CA SER A 335 10.19 -1.42 -31.82
C SER A 335 10.70 -0.56 -30.68
N SER A 336 10.03 0.58 -30.43
CA SER A 336 10.17 1.39 -29.24
C SER A 336 9.07 1.05 -28.23
N LEU A 337 9.38 1.15 -26.93
CA LEU A 337 8.38 0.99 -25.88
C LEU A 337 7.47 2.22 -25.81
N VAL A 338 6.17 1.99 -25.69
CA VAL A 338 5.15 3.01 -25.40
C VAL A 338 4.78 2.96 -23.91
N ALA A 339 4.44 1.77 -23.40
CA ALA A 339 4.06 1.59 -22.00
C ALA A 339 4.28 0.15 -21.51
N LEU A 340 4.58 0.02 -20.20
CA LEU A 340 4.52 -1.23 -19.44
C LEU A 340 3.45 -1.11 -18.36
N SER A 341 2.68 -2.17 -18.15
CA SER A 341 1.75 -2.27 -17.03
C SER A 341 1.86 -3.63 -16.36
N ALA A 342 1.99 -3.61 -15.03
CA ALA A 342 1.86 -4.80 -14.20
C ALA A 342 0.71 -4.60 -13.23
N ASN A 343 -0.01 -5.67 -12.91
CA ASN A 343 -1.04 -5.59 -11.88
C ASN A 343 -0.39 -5.88 -10.51
N ALA A 344 -0.65 -5.01 -9.53
CA ALA A 344 -0.15 -5.18 -8.17
C ALA A 344 -0.74 -6.42 -7.47
N SER A 345 -1.96 -6.82 -7.83
CA SER A 345 -2.67 -7.96 -7.22
C SER A 345 -2.26 -9.31 -7.82
N ALA A 346 -1.81 -9.32 -9.09
CA ALA A 346 -1.34 -10.53 -9.78
C ALA A 346 -0.07 -10.20 -10.59
N PRO A 347 1.04 -9.94 -9.91
CA PRO A 347 2.23 -9.34 -10.51
C PRO A 347 3.04 -10.27 -11.43
N SER A 348 2.58 -11.50 -11.68
CA SER A 348 3.21 -12.41 -12.66
C SER A 348 3.01 -11.96 -14.10
N HIS A 349 1.99 -11.14 -14.39
CA HIS A 349 1.68 -10.71 -15.74
C HIS A 349 2.11 -9.26 -15.97
N VAL A 350 2.78 -9.01 -17.06
CA VAL A 350 3.19 -7.67 -17.48
C VAL A 350 2.71 -7.45 -18.93
N ALA A 351 1.84 -6.47 -19.09
CA ALA A 351 1.44 -6.03 -20.41
C ALA A 351 2.49 -5.06 -21.00
N ILE A 352 2.74 -5.21 -22.26
CA ILE A 352 3.68 -4.40 -23.03
C ILE A 352 2.98 -3.82 -24.25
N LEU A 353 3.14 -2.52 -24.47
CA LEU A 353 2.69 -1.81 -25.65
C LEU A 353 3.91 -1.19 -26.33
N THR A 354 4.10 -1.49 -27.62
CA THR A 354 5.23 -1.02 -28.40
C THR A 354 4.78 -0.36 -29.69
N HIS A 355 5.64 0.47 -30.27
CA HIS A 355 5.49 1.08 -31.57
C HIS A 355 6.59 0.55 -32.51
N SER A 356 6.20 -0.13 -33.57
CA SER A 356 7.14 -0.67 -34.54
C SER A 356 7.68 0.41 -35.51
N ALA A 357 8.83 0.16 -36.09
CA ALA A 357 9.39 1.04 -37.11
C ALA A 357 8.48 1.21 -38.35
N GLN A 358 7.56 0.27 -38.57
CA GLN A 358 6.55 0.31 -39.64
C GLN A 358 5.30 1.12 -39.28
N GLY A 359 5.27 1.74 -38.08
CA GLY A 359 4.18 2.58 -37.64
C GLY A 359 3.00 1.84 -36.96
N SER A 360 3.10 0.52 -36.78
CA SER A 360 2.08 -0.25 -36.06
C SER A 360 2.35 -0.31 -34.55
N TYR A 361 1.29 -0.37 -33.77
CA TYR A 361 1.39 -0.58 -32.31
C TYR A 361 1.06 -2.03 -31.99
N LYS A 362 1.92 -2.68 -31.20
CA LYS A 362 1.77 -4.07 -30.76
C LYS A 362 1.54 -4.14 -29.28
N LEU A 363 0.58 -4.97 -28.87
CA LEU A 363 0.19 -5.22 -27.50
C LEU A 363 0.33 -6.71 -27.19
N ALA A 364 0.95 -7.05 -26.08
CA ALA A 364 1.02 -8.44 -25.58
C ALA A 364 1.08 -8.48 -24.06
N VAL A 365 0.76 -9.64 -23.47
CA VAL A 365 0.98 -9.92 -22.05
C VAL A 365 2.04 -11.00 -21.91
N ILE A 366 3.07 -10.68 -21.16
CA ILE A 366 4.16 -11.59 -20.82
C ILE A 366 3.91 -12.10 -19.40
N ASP A 367 3.95 -13.41 -19.21
CA ASP A 367 4.12 -14.06 -17.91
C ASP A 367 5.59 -14.45 -17.74
N PRO A 368 6.39 -13.67 -16.99
CA PRO A 368 7.81 -13.97 -16.80
C PRO A 368 8.06 -15.30 -16.10
N GLY A 369 7.16 -15.72 -15.18
CA GLY A 369 7.27 -16.99 -14.49
C GLY A 369 7.11 -18.17 -15.46
N LEU A 370 6.09 -18.12 -16.29
CA LEU A 370 5.86 -19.14 -17.33
C LEU A 370 6.98 -19.16 -18.37
N PHE A 371 7.44 -17.96 -18.80
CA PHE A 371 8.59 -17.84 -19.71
C PHE A 371 9.84 -18.52 -19.14
N LEU A 372 10.18 -18.26 -17.87
CA LEU A 372 11.34 -18.87 -17.23
C LEU A 372 11.20 -20.37 -17.06
N SER A 373 9.99 -20.86 -16.75
CA SER A 373 9.71 -22.29 -16.70
C SER A 373 9.87 -22.96 -18.06
N ALA A 374 9.30 -22.40 -19.11
CA ALA A 374 9.44 -22.90 -20.46
C ALA A 374 10.91 -22.94 -20.90
N LYS A 375 11.68 -21.88 -20.60
CA LYS A 375 13.11 -21.83 -20.90
C LYS A 375 13.91 -22.89 -20.14
N LYS A 376 13.60 -23.16 -18.87
CA LYS A 376 14.26 -24.20 -18.08
C LYS A 376 14.01 -25.60 -18.62
N GLU A 377 12.82 -25.82 -19.16
CA GLU A 377 12.41 -27.09 -19.76
C GLU A 377 12.74 -27.20 -21.24
N GLU A 378 13.46 -26.22 -21.81
CA GLU A 378 13.79 -26.11 -23.22
C GLU A 378 12.57 -26.13 -24.16
N LYS A 379 11.41 -25.69 -23.62
CA LYS A 379 10.16 -25.59 -24.35
C LYS A 379 9.98 -24.22 -24.96
N SER A 380 9.13 -24.15 -25.95
CA SER A 380 8.70 -22.88 -26.54
C SER A 380 7.79 -22.13 -25.56
N TYR A 381 7.99 -20.82 -25.43
CA TYR A 381 7.09 -19.93 -24.70
C TYR A 381 6.05 -19.35 -25.68
N PRO A 382 4.77 -19.71 -25.54
CA PRO A 382 3.72 -19.19 -26.42
C PRO A 382 3.39 -17.75 -26.02
N LEU A 383 3.27 -16.88 -27.02
CA LEU A 383 2.91 -15.47 -26.81
C LEU A 383 1.91 -15.04 -27.89
N GLN A 384 0.81 -14.43 -27.46
CA GLN A 384 -0.11 -13.78 -28.37
C GLN A 384 0.24 -12.29 -28.49
N VAL A 385 0.34 -11.80 -29.70
CA VAL A 385 0.59 -10.40 -30.01
C VAL A 385 -0.61 -9.84 -30.77
N ILE A 386 -1.13 -8.73 -30.26
CA ILE A 386 -2.31 -8.05 -30.79
C ILE A 386 -1.87 -6.73 -31.39
N THR A 387 -2.31 -6.43 -32.60
CA THR A 387 -2.11 -5.12 -33.19
C THR A 387 -3.19 -4.15 -32.71
N TYR A 388 -2.77 -3.00 -32.20
CA TYR A 388 -3.68 -1.92 -31.87
C TYR A 388 -4.32 -1.35 -33.14
N LYS A 389 -5.65 -1.28 -33.17
CA LYS A 389 -6.45 -0.85 -34.33
C LYS A 389 -7.13 0.51 -34.11
N GLY A 390 -6.85 1.24 -33.04
CA GLY A 390 -7.41 2.58 -32.81
C GLY A 390 -6.81 3.61 -33.76
N THR A 391 -7.53 4.70 -34.00
CA THR A 391 -7.11 5.80 -34.87
C THR A 391 -6.15 6.77 -34.18
N ASP A 392 -6.25 6.89 -32.87
CA ASP A 392 -5.45 7.82 -32.07
C ASP A 392 -4.17 7.12 -31.58
N THR A 393 -3.10 7.88 -31.38
CA THR A 393 -1.83 7.36 -30.85
C THR A 393 -1.98 6.88 -29.41
N PRO A 394 -1.73 5.60 -29.11
CA PRO A 394 -1.82 5.11 -27.74
C PRO A 394 -0.62 5.58 -26.90
N THR A 395 -0.89 5.92 -25.63
CA THR A 395 0.11 6.52 -24.74
C THR A 395 0.21 5.84 -23.38
N GLN A 396 -0.85 5.17 -22.92
CA GLN A 396 -0.90 4.53 -21.61
C GLN A 396 -1.52 3.16 -21.70
N LEU A 397 -1.17 2.30 -20.73
CA LEU A 397 -1.63 0.93 -20.65
C LEU A 397 -1.97 0.59 -19.19
N ALA A 398 -3.10 -0.08 -18.97
CA ALA A 398 -3.43 -0.66 -17.65
C ALA A 398 -3.93 -2.10 -17.84
N LEU A 399 -3.22 -3.05 -17.26
CA LEU A 399 -3.51 -4.48 -17.38
C LEU A 399 -4.63 -4.88 -16.41
N ARG A 400 -5.57 -5.68 -16.93
CA ARG A 400 -6.64 -6.34 -16.17
C ARG A 400 -6.48 -7.86 -16.24
N PRO A 401 -5.58 -8.45 -15.41
CA PRO A 401 -5.14 -9.84 -15.55
C PRO A 401 -6.27 -10.86 -15.39
N GLU A 402 -7.18 -10.62 -14.48
CA GLU A 402 -8.30 -11.53 -14.16
C GLU A 402 -9.22 -11.77 -15.36
N HIS A 403 -9.19 -10.86 -16.34
CA HIS A 403 -10.01 -10.91 -17.52
C HIS A 403 -9.21 -11.06 -18.82
N ASN A 404 -7.88 -11.25 -18.74
CA ASN A 404 -6.97 -11.25 -19.89
C ASN A 404 -7.25 -10.09 -20.85
N SER A 405 -7.43 -8.91 -20.29
CA SER A 405 -7.75 -7.69 -21.04
C SER A 405 -6.88 -6.53 -20.58
N ALA A 406 -6.75 -5.51 -21.40
CA ALA A 406 -6.04 -4.29 -21.07
C ALA A 406 -6.80 -3.05 -21.52
N TYR A 407 -6.73 -2.03 -20.70
CA TYR A 407 -7.16 -0.69 -21.07
C TYR A 407 -6.00 0.02 -21.77
N VAL A 408 -6.24 0.56 -22.95
CA VAL A 408 -5.29 1.33 -23.73
C VAL A 408 -5.83 2.76 -23.86
N ALA A 409 -5.07 3.73 -23.38
CA ALA A 409 -5.43 5.14 -23.52
C ALA A 409 -4.80 5.74 -24.76
N ALA A 410 -5.60 6.51 -25.52
CA ALA A 410 -5.16 7.27 -26.69
C ALA A 410 -5.94 8.58 -26.75
N ALA A 411 -5.25 9.71 -26.82
CA ALA A 411 -5.83 11.05 -26.73
C ALA A 411 -6.74 11.20 -25.48
N ASN A 412 -8.05 11.43 -25.68
CA ASN A 412 -9.05 11.52 -24.61
C ASN A 412 -9.93 10.27 -24.50
N LYS A 413 -9.50 9.14 -25.04
CA LYS A 413 -10.27 7.90 -25.05
C LYS A 413 -9.54 6.76 -24.38
N VAL A 414 -10.29 5.83 -23.80
CA VAL A 414 -9.79 4.55 -23.30
C VAL A 414 -10.49 3.43 -24.04
N TYR A 415 -9.71 2.52 -24.57
CA TYR A 415 -10.17 1.34 -25.29
C TYR A 415 -9.92 0.09 -24.44
N LEU A 416 -10.85 -0.86 -24.46
CA LEU A 416 -10.69 -2.16 -23.81
C LEU A 416 -10.32 -3.22 -24.86
N TYR A 417 -9.14 -3.81 -24.71
CA TYR A 417 -8.64 -4.89 -25.56
C TYR A 417 -8.74 -6.24 -24.84
N ASP A 418 -9.38 -7.21 -25.49
CA ASP A 418 -9.33 -8.61 -25.11
C ASP A 418 -8.02 -9.23 -25.65
N LEU A 419 -7.16 -9.67 -24.75
CA LEU A 419 -5.81 -10.15 -25.06
C LEU A 419 -5.78 -11.62 -25.47
N GLN A 420 -6.93 -12.31 -25.46
CA GLN A 420 -7.05 -13.70 -25.90
C GLN A 420 -7.53 -13.84 -27.35
N ARG A 421 -8.09 -12.79 -27.92
CA ARG A 421 -8.61 -12.83 -29.29
C ARG A 421 -7.50 -12.63 -30.30
N GLN A 422 -7.41 -13.57 -31.25
CA GLN A 422 -6.42 -13.52 -32.33
C GLN A 422 -6.67 -12.37 -33.32
N VAL A 423 -7.93 -12.08 -33.62
CA VAL A 423 -8.30 -11.00 -34.57
C VAL A 423 -9.21 -10.03 -33.83
N GLN A 424 -8.79 -8.77 -33.79
CA GLN A 424 -9.60 -7.70 -33.24
C GLN A 424 -9.92 -6.66 -34.31
N THR A 425 -11.19 -6.34 -34.43
CA THR A 425 -11.64 -5.11 -35.07
C THR A 425 -11.30 -3.93 -34.16
N ALA A 426 -11.21 -2.71 -34.73
CA ALA A 426 -11.06 -1.50 -33.92
C ALA A 426 -12.17 -1.46 -32.86
N PRO A 427 -11.85 -1.47 -31.54
CA PRO A 427 -12.85 -1.42 -30.50
C PRO A 427 -13.51 -0.03 -30.47
N GLU A 428 -14.74 0.01 -30.04
CA GLU A 428 -15.34 1.28 -29.62
C GLU A 428 -14.68 1.81 -28.35
N ALA A 429 -14.69 3.12 -28.17
CA ALA A 429 -14.15 3.73 -26.95
C ALA A 429 -14.97 3.29 -25.75
N TYR A 430 -14.34 2.64 -24.78
CA TYR A 430 -14.96 2.22 -23.52
C TYR A 430 -15.22 3.42 -22.60
N ILE A 431 -14.31 4.42 -22.62
CA ILE A 431 -14.46 5.72 -21.96
C ILE A 431 -14.09 6.80 -22.97
N THR A 432 -14.88 7.88 -23.02
CA THR A 432 -14.55 9.12 -23.73
C THR A 432 -14.60 10.28 -22.74
N LEU A 433 -13.50 10.99 -22.60
CA LEU A 433 -13.35 12.16 -21.73
C LEU A 433 -13.68 13.45 -22.45
N GLY A 434 -13.56 14.58 -21.78
CA GLY A 434 -13.85 15.89 -22.33
C GLY A 434 -13.05 16.20 -23.60
N ALA A 435 -13.66 16.94 -24.51
CA ALA A 435 -12.98 17.39 -25.72
C ALA A 435 -11.78 18.31 -25.33
N GLY A 436 -10.61 18.07 -25.92
CA GLY A 436 -9.38 18.81 -25.62
C GLY A 436 -8.56 18.24 -24.45
N GLU A 437 -9.11 17.35 -23.65
CA GLU A 437 -8.35 16.65 -22.61
C GLU A 437 -7.44 15.59 -23.26
N THR A 438 -6.24 15.43 -22.70
CA THR A 438 -5.29 14.37 -23.08
C THR A 438 -4.95 13.55 -21.86
N ILE A 439 -5.07 12.24 -21.96
CA ILE A 439 -4.73 11.32 -20.86
C ILE A 439 -3.22 11.34 -20.65
N GLN A 440 -2.81 11.71 -19.45
CA GLN A 440 -1.42 11.76 -19.01
C GLN A 440 -1.00 10.49 -18.28
N ARG A 441 -1.88 9.97 -17.42
CA ARG A 441 -1.65 8.74 -16.65
C ARG A 441 -2.96 7.99 -16.43
N MET A 442 -2.83 6.68 -16.35
CA MET A 442 -3.92 5.77 -16.09
C MET A 442 -3.42 4.62 -15.23
N ILE A 443 -4.13 4.32 -14.14
CA ILE A 443 -3.84 3.17 -13.28
C ILE A 443 -5.13 2.42 -12.95
N LEU A 444 -5.04 1.10 -12.86
CA LEU A 444 -6.15 0.22 -12.47
C LEU A 444 -5.87 -0.34 -11.07
N GLU A 445 -6.80 -0.14 -10.16
CA GLU A 445 -6.76 -0.66 -8.80
C GLU A 445 -7.79 -1.76 -8.61
N GLY A 446 -7.34 -2.87 -8.00
CA GLY A 446 -8.22 -4.00 -7.65
C GLY A 446 -8.99 -4.61 -8.83
N GLY A 447 -8.53 -4.38 -10.07
CA GLY A 447 -9.20 -4.88 -11.27
C GLY A 447 -10.53 -4.17 -11.63
N THR A 448 -11.04 -3.31 -10.75
CA THR A 448 -12.39 -2.73 -10.85
C THR A 448 -12.44 -1.22 -10.84
N ARG A 449 -11.38 -0.55 -10.38
CA ARG A 449 -11.34 0.90 -10.27
C ARG A 449 -10.25 1.51 -11.13
N LEU A 450 -10.63 2.31 -12.11
CA LEU A 450 -9.72 2.97 -13.03
C LEU A 450 -9.61 4.45 -12.66
N TYR A 451 -8.39 4.90 -12.39
CA TYR A 451 -8.07 6.31 -12.19
C TYR A 451 -7.36 6.85 -13.43
N ILE A 452 -7.79 8.02 -13.87
CA ILE A 452 -7.28 8.66 -15.08
C ILE A 452 -6.93 10.11 -14.76
N ALA A 453 -5.70 10.52 -15.03
CA ALA A 453 -5.31 11.92 -14.98
C ALA A 453 -5.22 12.48 -16.40
N THR A 454 -5.81 13.66 -16.61
CA THR A 454 -5.83 14.38 -17.88
C THR A 454 -5.19 15.75 -17.77
N TYR A 455 -4.85 16.31 -18.92
CA TYR A 455 -4.40 17.68 -19.07
C TYR A 455 -4.93 18.25 -20.39
N ASP A 456 -5.49 19.46 -20.35
CA ASP A 456 -6.07 20.14 -21.53
C ASP A 456 -5.18 21.27 -22.09
N GLY A 457 -3.95 21.40 -21.58
CA GLY A 457 -3.03 22.51 -21.88
C GLY A 457 -3.02 23.61 -20.83
N SER A 458 -4.06 23.72 -20.00
CA SER A 458 -4.21 24.73 -18.94
C SER A 458 -4.46 24.11 -17.56
N ALA A 459 -5.33 23.12 -17.48
CA ALA A 459 -5.78 22.48 -16.26
C ALA A 459 -5.66 20.96 -16.33
N SER A 460 -5.47 20.34 -15.17
CA SER A 460 -5.57 18.89 -15.00
C SER A 460 -6.92 18.51 -14.42
N ALA A 461 -7.37 17.30 -14.75
CA ALA A 461 -8.43 16.63 -14.04
C ALA A 461 -8.02 15.22 -13.67
N VAL A 462 -8.50 14.75 -12.52
CA VAL A 462 -8.40 13.35 -12.11
C VAL A 462 -9.80 12.77 -12.07
N TYR A 463 -9.95 11.61 -12.69
CA TYR A 463 -11.20 10.88 -12.78
C TYR A 463 -11.08 9.55 -12.05
N SER A 464 -12.19 9.09 -11.49
CA SER A 464 -12.35 7.72 -11.03
C SER A 464 -13.54 7.09 -11.73
N TYR A 465 -13.33 5.89 -12.26
CA TYR A 465 -14.36 5.08 -12.89
C TYR A 465 -14.46 3.72 -12.22
N ASP A 466 -15.69 3.24 -12.01
CA ASP A 466 -15.98 1.83 -11.80
C ASP A 466 -16.01 1.13 -13.16
N VAL A 467 -15.13 0.14 -13.32
CA VAL A 467 -14.95 -0.64 -14.54
C VAL A 467 -15.19 -2.13 -14.30
N SER A 468 -15.93 -2.47 -13.25
CA SER A 468 -16.30 -3.85 -12.92
C SER A 468 -17.29 -4.45 -13.92
N GLY A 469 -18.10 -3.61 -14.55
CA GLY A 469 -19.13 -3.99 -15.51
C GLY A 469 -18.69 -3.96 -16.98
N SER A 470 -19.65 -4.19 -17.86
CA SER A 470 -19.47 -4.07 -19.32
C SER A 470 -19.36 -2.63 -19.79
N THR A 471 -19.78 -1.67 -19.00
CA THR A 471 -19.70 -0.23 -19.26
C THR A 471 -19.04 0.47 -18.09
N ALA A 472 -18.22 1.48 -18.35
CA ALA A 472 -17.59 2.28 -17.32
C ALA A 472 -18.60 3.25 -16.70
N LYS A 473 -18.56 3.39 -15.37
CA LYS A 473 -19.36 4.35 -14.63
C LYS A 473 -18.43 5.36 -13.96
N GLN A 474 -18.53 6.64 -14.33
CA GLN A 474 -17.80 7.69 -13.64
C GLN A 474 -18.31 7.81 -12.20
N LEU A 475 -17.37 7.74 -11.24
CA LEU A 475 -17.65 7.89 -9.82
C LEU A 475 -17.48 9.34 -9.39
N TRP A 476 -16.36 9.95 -9.79
CA TRP A 476 -16.06 11.35 -9.51
C TRP A 476 -15.08 11.95 -10.53
N ARG A 477 -14.99 13.27 -10.53
CA ARG A 477 -14.00 14.09 -11.24
C ARG A 477 -13.55 15.19 -10.32
N ASP A 478 -12.25 15.43 -10.24
CA ASP A 478 -11.63 16.52 -9.47
C ASP A 478 -10.66 17.32 -10.35
N THR A 479 -10.62 18.63 -10.11
CA THR A 479 -9.75 19.58 -10.86
C THR A 479 -8.93 20.47 -9.93
N SER A 480 -8.83 20.10 -8.66
CA SER A 480 -8.16 20.93 -7.64
C SER A 480 -6.62 20.84 -7.69
N LEU A 481 -6.08 19.84 -8.40
CA LEU A 481 -4.64 19.62 -8.46
C LEU A 481 -3.97 20.39 -9.61
N GLY A 482 -2.68 20.67 -9.45
CA GLY A 482 -1.82 21.12 -10.54
C GLY A 482 -1.66 20.06 -11.64
N LYS A 483 -0.76 20.28 -12.61
CA LYS A 483 -0.51 19.32 -13.71
C LYS A 483 -0.06 17.98 -13.14
N VAL A 484 -0.90 16.96 -13.27
CA VAL A 484 -0.61 15.59 -12.81
C VAL A 484 0.36 14.92 -13.78
N VAL A 485 1.45 14.39 -13.24
CA VAL A 485 2.50 13.69 -14.02
C VAL A 485 2.54 12.21 -13.70
N GLN A 486 2.27 11.81 -12.44
CA GLN A 486 2.25 10.43 -12.02
C GLN A 486 1.06 10.17 -11.09
N LEU A 487 0.55 8.95 -11.13
CA LEU A 487 -0.44 8.41 -10.22
C LEU A 487 0.07 7.12 -9.60
N VAL A 488 -0.19 6.92 -8.33
CA VAL A 488 -0.02 5.63 -7.66
C VAL A 488 -1.14 5.43 -6.64
N TYR A 489 -1.69 4.23 -6.59
CA TYR A 489 -2.64 3.85 -5.54
C TYR A 489 -1.93 3.01 -4.50
N ARG A 490 -2.12 3.36 -3.24
CA ARG A 490 -1.70 2.57 -2.10
C ARG A 490 -2.91 1.85 -1.53
N ALA A 491 -2.95 0.53 -1.73
CA ALA A 491 -4.07 -0.30 -1.26
C ALA A 491 -4.09 -0.45 0.27
N PRO A 492 -5.26 -0.64 0.87
CA PRO A 492 -5.40 -1.02 2.27
C PRO A 492 -4.76 -2.39 2.54
N ARG A 493 -4.29 -2.59 3.75
CA ARG A 493 -3.73 -3.84 4.25
C ARG A 493 -4.59 -4.45 5.31
#